data_3c0f627a2ba184cdbe821a40f50f5d7d
#
_entry.id   3c0f627a2ba184cdbe821a40f50f5d7d
#
_cell.length_a   1.000
_cell.length_b   1.000
_cell.length_c   1.000
_cell.angle_alpha   90.00
_cell.angle_beta   90.00
_cell.angle_gamma   90.00
#
_symmetry.space_group_name_H-M   'P 1'
#
loop_
_entity.id
_entity.type
_entity.pdbx_description
1 polymer ?
#
loop_
_entity_poly.entity_id
_entity_poly.type
_entity_poly.pdbx_seq_one_letter_code
_entity_poly.pdbx_strand_id
1 'polypeptide(L)'
;ITTFMTMAYVLVVPPGAIVGYGDAAFIIDANGVMITKEAIVVTCAIISGLITLLMALYANLPFALATGMGSNFMFGALIQSQQLSFGGAMAMTLISGVIFLLLTIFGIRDLIVKAIPKNIKISIGTAIGFFIAYLGFKNTGIAAFTESGMGMGNFTDPAVMLAVLGLVIIAILTAYKVNGAILIGIVIVTLLGIPAGVTTVPSTF
;
A
#
# COMPACT_ATOMS: atom_id res chain seq x y z
N ILE A 1 15.05 -11.67 4.24
CA ILE A 1 15.13 -10.42 5.02
C ILE A 1 14.86 -9.21 4.10
N THR A 2 15.58 -9.04 3.00
CA THR A 2 15.41 -7.89 2.08
C THR A 2 13.98 -7.80 1.57
N THR A 3 13.37 -8.91 1.14
CA THR A 3 11.97 -8.96 0.66
C THR A 3 10.99 -8.56 1.76
N PHE A 4 11.21 -9.03 2.99
CA PHE A 4 10.39 -8.65 4.14
C PHE A 4 10.50 -7.14 4.44
N MET A 5 11.71 -6.61 4.45
CA MET A 5 11.96 -5.19 4.72
C MET A 5 11.31 -4.26 3.67
N THR A 6 11.30 -4.68 2.40
CA THR A 6 10.63 -3.92 1.34
C THR A 6 9.12 -4.03 1.39
N MET A 7 8.55 -5.05 2.06
CA MET A 7 7.10 -5.27 2.16
C MET A 7 6.50 -4.77 3.49
N ALA A 8 7.33 -4.43 4.49
CA ALA A 8 6.84 -4.03 5.81
C ALA A 8 5.91 -2.80 5.78
N TYR A 9 6.09 -1.90 4.80
CA TYR A 9 5.22 -0.74 4.62
C TYR A 9 3.75 -1.10 4.32
N VAL A 10 3.49 -2.31 3.83
CA VAL A 10 2.13 -2.80 3.57
C VAL A 10 1.28 -2.89 4.84
N LEU A 11 1.88 -2.97 6.01
CA LEU A 11 1.12 -2.95 7.27
C LEU A 11 0.52 -1.56 7.56
N VAL A 12 1.13 -0.50 7.06
CA VAL A 12 0.71 0.89 7.32
C VAL A 12 -0.19 1.45 6.21
N VAL A 13 0.04 1.06 4.96
CA VAL A 13 -0.69 1.62 3.81
C VAL A 13 -2.16 1.22 3.73
N PRO A 14 -2.58 -0.06 3.89
CA PRO A 14 -3.98 -0.45 3.83
C PRO A 14 -4.89 0.23 4.86
N PRO A 15 -4.49 0.39 6.13
CA PRO A 15 -5.28 1.14 7.10
C PRO A 15 -5.54 2.59 6.65
N GLY A 16 -4.49 3.26 6.16
CA GLY A 16 -4.62 4.60 5.59
C GLY A 16 -5.48 4.65 4.35
N ALA A 17 -5.39 3.64 3.48
CA ALA A 17 -6.21 3.56 2.27
C ALA A 17 -7.70 3.38 2.57
N ILE A 18 -8.06 2.59 3.59
CA ILE A 18 -9.45 2.25 3.92
C ILE A 18 -10.08 3.29 4.85
N VAL A 19 -9.41 3.65 5.94
CA VAL A 19 -9.94 4.59 6.95
C VAL A 19 -9.68 6.04 6.55
N GLY A 20 -8.65 6.29 5.79
CA GLY A 20 -8.16 7.64 5.44
C GLY A 20 -6.81 7.93 6.08
N TYR A 21 -6.06 8.81 5.42
CA TYR A 21 -4.79 9.31 5.95
C TYR A 21 -5.05 10.48 6.92
N GLY A 22 -4.21 10.61 7.93
CA GLY A 22 -4.33 11.62 8.99
C GLY A 22 -4.78 11.02 10.32
N ASP A 23 -5.34 11.86 11.19
CA ASP A 23 -5.63 11.53 12.59
C ASP A 23 -6.91 10.67 12.80
N ALA A 24 -7.64 10.36 11.73
CA ALA A 24 -8.81 9.51 11.83
C ALA A 24 -8.40 8.10 12.32
N ALA A 25 -8.85 7.72 13.52
CA ALA A 25 -8.60 6.40 14.08
C ALA A 25 -9.54 5.33 13.53
N PHE A 26 -10.73 5.72 13.08
CA PHE A 26 -11.76 4.84 12.55
C PHE A 26 -12.58 5.52 11.48
N ILE A 27 -13.33 4.73 10.71
CA ILE A 27 -14.38 5.16 9.80
C ILE A 27 -15.65 4.34 10.11
N ILE A 28 -16.80 4.95 9.89
CA ILE A 28 -18.11 4.26 9.95
C ILE A 28 -18.52 4.03 8.50
N ASP A 29 -18.82 2.78 8.15
CA ASP A 29 -19.24 2.42 6.81
C ASP A 29 -20.74 2.71 6.58
N ALA A 30 -21.23 2.46 5.35
CA ALA A 30 -22.61 2.67 4.96
C ALA A 30 -23.65 1.87 5.81
N ASN A 31 -23.21 0.82 6.50
CA ASN A 31 -24.04 -0.02 7.38
C ASN A 31 -23.92 0.37 8.88
N GLY A 32 -23.17 1.44 9.20
CA GLY A 32 -22.95 1.85 10.58
C GLY A 32 -21.90 1.04 11.34
N VAL A 33 -21.09 0.22 10.63
CA VAL A 33 -20.02 -0.56 11.26
C VAL A 33 -18.78 0.30 11.42
N MET A 34 -18.24 0.34 12.63
CA MET A 34 -17.01 1.05 12.94
C MET A 34 -15.79 0.21 12.58
N ILE A 35 -14.93 0.74 11.72
CA ILE A 35 -13.72 0.08 11.24
C ILE A 35 -12.53 0.88 11.75
N THR A 36 -11.72 0.30 12.62
CA THR A 36 -10.53 0.94 13.19
C THR A 36 -9.28 0.63 12.38
N LYS A 37 -8.34 1.56 12.33
CA LYS A 37 -7.01 1.34 11.70
C LYS A 37 -6.30 0.14 12.32
N GLU A 38 -6.37 0.00 13.64
CA GLU A 38 -5.72 -1.09 14.38
C GLU A 38 -6.24 -2.47 13.95
N ALA A 39 -7.57 -2.62 13.80
CA ALA A 39 -8.16 -3.86 13.34
C ALA A 39 -7.66 -4.25 11.95
N ILE A 40 -7.51 -3.27 11.04
CA ILE A 40 -7.00 -3.52 9.69
C ILE A 40 -5.51 -3.92 9.74
N VAL A 41 -4.69 -3.23 10.55
CA VAL A 41 -3.26 -3.58 10.75
C VAL A 41 -3.11 -5.02 11.22
N VAL A 42 -3.83 -5.39 12.28
CA VAL A 42 -3.75 -6.73 12.87
C VAL A 42 -4.21 -7.79 11.87
N THR A 43 -5.32 -7.55 11.19
CA THR A 43 -5.85 -8.47 10.17
C THR A 43 -4.88 -8.64 9.01
N CYS A 44 -4.33 -7.54 8.49
CA CYS A 44 -3.33 -7.59 7.42
C CYS A 44 -2.06 -8.33 7.87
N ALA A 45 -1.58 -8.10 9.09
CA ALA A 45 -0.39 -8.76 9.61
C ALA A 45 -0.59 -10.29 9.73
N ILE A 46 -1.72 -10.72 10.33
CA ILE A 46 -2.02 -12.15 10.51
C ILE A 46 -2.19 -12.84 9.15
N ILE A 47 -2.99 -12.28 8.25
CA ILE A 47 -3.26 -12.91 6.94
C ILE A 47 -2.00 -12.94 6.08
N SER A 48 -1.25 -11.83 6.00
CA SER A 48 0.01 -11.78 5.24
C SER A 48 1.05 -12.75 5.81
N GLY A 49 1.14 -12.87 7.14
CA GLY A 49 2.01 -13.82 7.82
C GLY A 49 1.64 -15.26 7.49
N LEU A 50 0.36 -15.63 7.62
CA LEU A 50 -0.12 -16.99 7.33
C LEU A 50 0.12 -17.37 5.85
N ILE A 51 -0.22 -16.48 4.91
CA ILE A 51 -0.05 -16.77 3.48
C ILE A 51 1.44 -16.83 3.11
N THR A 52 2.29 -16.00 3.71
CA THR A 52 3.75 -16.06 3.52
C THR A 52 4.32 -17.38 4.06
N LEU A 53 3.86 -17.84 5.22
CA LEU A 53 4.24 -19.15 5.76
C LEU A 53 3.79 -20.30 4.86
N LEU A 54 2.56 -20.28 4.37
CA LEU A 54 2.07 -21.26 3.41
C LEU A 54 2.91 -21.28 2.12
N MET A 55 3.27 -20.09 1.61
CA MET A 55 4.14 -19.98 0.43
C MET A 55 5.53 -20.58 0.69
N ALA A 56 6.11 -20.31 1.86
CA ALA A 56 7.42 -20.84 2.23
C ALA A 56 7.41 -22.36 2.42
N LEU A 57 6.39 -22.88 3.12
CA LEU A 57 6.33 -24.30 3.48
C LEU A 57 5.84 -25.18 2.34
N TYR A 58 4.82 -24.73 1.59
CA TYR A 58 4.20 -25.51 0.52
C TYR A 58 4.89 -25.33 -0.84
N ALA A 59 5.12 -24.09 -1.24
CA ALA A 59 5.72 -23.77 -2.54
C ALA A 59 7.25 -23.73 -2.49
N ASN A 60 7.87 -23.71 -1.29
CA ASN A 60 9.30 -23.59 -1.06
C ASN A 60 9.92 -22.37 -1.79
N LEU A 61 9.20 -21.26 -1.82
CA LEU A 61 9.60 -20.01 -2.47
C LEU A 61 9.79 -18.91 -1.41
N PRO A 62 10.91 -18.18 -1.43
CA PRO A 62 11.23 -17.15 -0.44
C PRO A 62 10.55 -15.80 -0.78
N PHE A 63 9.25 -15.80 -1.03
CA PHE A 63 8.47 -14.60 -1.32
C PHE A 63 7.58 -14.22 -0.14
N ALA A 64 7.64 -12.96 0.28
CA ALA A 64 6.64 -12.40 1.17
C ALA A 64 5.40 -12.01 0.37
N LEU A 65 4.22 -12.38 0.87
CA LEU A 65 2.93 -12.08 0.26
C LEU A 65 2.14 -11.13 1.14
N ALA A 66 1.47 -10.18 0.51
CA ALA A 66 0.65 -9.18 1.18
C ALA A 66 -0.57 -8.81 0.34
N THR A 67 -1.48 -8.02 0.93
CA THR A 67 -2.69 -7.55 0.25
C THR A 67 -2.37 -6.66 -0.96
N GLY A 68 -3.15 -6.78 -2.02
CA GLY A 68 -3.00 -5.97 -3.23
C GLY A 68 -3.40 -4.50 -2.99
N MET A 69 -2.46 -3.58 -3.19
CA MET A 69 -2.71 -2.16 -2.92
C MET A 69 -3.76 -1.55 -3.82
N GLY A 70 -3.78 -1.91 -5.11
CA GLY A 70 -4.74 -1.34 -6.07
C GLY A 70 -6.18 -1.53 -5.63
N SER A 71 -6.55 -2.75 -5.21
CA SER A 71 -7.88 -3.05 -4.70
C SER A 71 -8.16 -2.36 -3.37
N ASN A 72 -7.18 -2.27 -2.47
CA ASN A 72 -7.36 -1.60 -1.18
C ASN A 72 -7.71 -0.11 -1.34
N PHE A 73 -7.05 0.60 -2.26
CA PHE A 73 -7.36 1.99 -2.54
C PHE A 73 -8.73 2.16 -3.21
N MET A 74 -9.08 1.27 -4.14
CA MET A 74 -10.38 1.30 -4.80
C MET A 74 -11.51 1.07 -3.80
N PHE A 75 -11.43 0.03 -2.99
CA PHE A 75 -12.43 -0.25 -1.96
C PHE A 75 -12.44 0.83 -0.87
N GLY A 76 -11.28 1.33 -0.48
CA GLY A 76 -11.17 2.43 0.48
C GLY A 76 -11.92 3.69 0.00
N ALA A 77 -11.74 4.07 -1.26
CA ALA A 77 -12.47 5.21 -1.83
C ALA A 77 -13.99 5.00 -1.84
N LEU A 78 -14.47 3.79 -2.16
CA LEU A 78 -15.89 3.45 -2.15
C LEU A 78 -16.48 3.40 -0.74
N ILE A 79 -15.72 2.95 0.26
CA ILE A 79 -16.15 2.93 1.66
C ILE A 79 -16.18 4.36 2.21
N GLN A 80 -15.15 5.17 1.95
CA GLN A 80 -15.09 6.56 2.39
C GLN A 80 -16.21 7.42 1.77
N SER A 81 -16.59 7.15 0.51
CA SER A 81 -17.71 7.83 -0.15
C SER A 81 -19.10 7.28 0.24
N GLN A 82 -19.17 6.36 1.19
CA GLN A 82 -20.41 5.71 1.66
C GLN A 82 -21.19 4.96 0.55
N GLN A 83 -20.55 4.63 -0.56
CA GLN A 83 -21.18 3.90 -1.66
C GLN A 83 -21.14 2.38 -1.44
N LEU A 84 -20.22 1.91 -0.61
CA LEU A 84 -20.02 0.49 -0.34
C LEU A 84 -19.76 0.27 1.15
N SER A 85 -20.43 -0.74 1.73
CA SER A 85 -20.11 -1.19 3.08
C SER A 85 -18.81 -2.00 3.08
N PHE A 86 -18.13 -2.04 4.23
CA PHE A 86 -16.93 -2.87 4.40
C PHE A 86 -17.23 -4.35 4.14
N GLY A 87 -18.35 -4.85 4.65
CA GLY A 87 -18.81 -6.22 4.39
C GLY A 87 -19.02 -6.49 2.90
N GLY A 88 -19.59 -5.52 2.17
CA GLY A 88 -19.77 -5.60 0.71
C GLY A 88 -18.43 -5.67 -0.03
N ALA A 89 -17.45 -4.85 0.36
CA ALA A 89 -16.10 -4.88 -0.20
C ALA A 89 -15.40 -6.24 0.04
N MET A 90 -15.55 -6.79 1.25
CA MET A 90 -15.01 -8.11 1.58
C MET A 90 -15.68 -9.22 0.78
N ALA A 91 -17.01 -9.18 0.62
CA ALA A 91 -17.74 -10.15 -0.19
C ALA A 91 -17.32 -10.11 -1.66
N MET A 92 -17.15 -8.91 -2.25
CA MET A 92 -16.65 -8.75 -3.61
C MET A 92 -15.24 -9.34 -3.78
N THR A 93 -14.36 -9.10 -2.81
CA THR A 93 -12.99 -9.63 -2.82
C THR A 93 -13.02 -11.16 -2.74
N LEU A 94 -13.88 -11.74 -1.88
CA LEU A 94 -14.01 -13.18 -1.74
C LEU A 94 -14.54 -13.81 -3.03
N ILE A 95 -15.61 -13.27 -3.62
CA ILE A 95 -16.17 -13.75 -4.88
C ILE A 95 -15.11 -13.69 -6.00
N SER A 96 -14.38 -12.58 -6.12
CA SER A 96 -13.29 -12.43 -7.08
C SER A 96 -12.19 -13.48 -6.87
N GLY A 97 -11.82 -13.74 -5.62
CA GLY A 97 -10.83 -14.75 -5.25
C GLY A 97 -11.30 -16.17 -5.62
N VAL A 98 -12.56 -16.51 -5.36
CA VAL A 98 -13.14 -17.82 -5.72
C VAL A 98 -13.16 -17.99 -7.24
N ILE A 99 -13.62 -16.98 -7.98
CA ILE A 99 -13.61 -17.02 -9.46
C ILE A 99 -12.19 -17.23 -9.98
N PHE A 100 -11.23 -16.47 -9.44
CA PHE A 100 -9.82 -16.60 -9.85
C PHE A 100 -9.25 -17.99 -9.55
N LEU A 101 -9.61 -18.58 -8.41
CA LEU A 101 -9.21 -19.93 -8.04
C LEU A 101 -9.79 -20.96 -9.02
N LEU A 102 -11.08 -20.86 -9.35
CA LEU A 102 -11.72 -21.73 -10.35
C LEU A 102 -11.04 -21.62 -11.72
N LEU A 103 -10.78 -20.40 -12.21
CA LEU A 103 -10.07 -20.17 -13.45
C LEU A 103 -8.65 -20.79 -13.44
N THR A 104 -8.01 -20.81 -12.29
CA THR A 104 -6.68 -21.41 -12.12
C THR A 104 -6.76 -22.94 -12.17
N ILE A 105 -7.74 -23.55 -11.51
CA ILE A 105 -7.96 -25.01 -11.51
C ILE A 105 -8.26 -25.52 -12.91
N PHE A 106 -9.10 -24.79 -13.65
CA PHE A 106 -9.43 -25.15 -15.05
C PHE A 106 -8.33 -24.82 -16.06
N GLY A 107 -7.18 -24.29 -15.64
CA GLY A 107 -6.06 -23.94 -16.52
C GLY A 107 -6.32 -22.74 -17.44
N ILE A 108 -7.46 -22.06 -17.31
CA ILE A 108 -7.83 -20.90 -18.13
C ILE A 108 -6.88 -19.74 -17.87
N ARG A 109 -6.36 -19.61 -16.65
CA ARG A 109 -5.36 -18.61 -16.28
C ARG A 109 -4.12 -18.67 -17.19
N ASP A 110 -3.61 -19.87 -17.46
CA ASP A 110 -2.42 -20.04 -18.31
C ASP A 110 -2.70 -19.65 -19.77
N LEU A 111 -3.92 -19.91 -20.25
CA LEU A 111 -4.38 -19.47 -21.55
C LEU A 111 -4.41 -17.94 -21.63
N ILE A 112 -5.00 -17.28 -20.64
CA ILE A 112 -5.05 -15.81 -20.55
C ILE A 112 -3.64 -15.23 -20.53
N VAL A 113 -2.75 -15.78 -19.68
CA VAL A 113 -1.37 -15.32 -19.57
C VAL A 113 -0.60 -15.49 -20.89
N LYS A 114 -0.84 -16.58 -21.63
CA LYS A 114 -0.22 -16.80 -22.96
C LYS A 114 -0.78 -15.86 -24.01
N ALA A 115 -2.06 -15.52 -23.95
CA ALA A 115 -2.72 -14.63 -24.90
C ALA A 115 -2.23 -13.16 -24.76
N ILE A 116 -1.74 -12.75 -23.59
CA ILE A 116 -1.24 -11.39 -23.38
C ILE A 116 0.12 -11.20 -24.05
N PRO A 117 0.26 -10.21 -24.99
CA PRO A 117 1.53 -9.91 -25.64
C PRO A 117 2.63 -9.55 -24.63
N LYS A 118 3.87 -9.89 -24.95
CA LYS A 118 5.04 -9.66 -24.07
C LYS A 118 5.18 -8.19 -23.66
N ASN A 119 4.92 -7.26 -24.57
CA ASN A 119 5.00 -5.83 -24.31
C ASN A 119 4.01 -5.38 -23.22
N ILE A 120 2.78 -5.92 -23.26
CA ILE A 120 1.76 -5.61 -22.24
C ILE A 120 2.19 -6.17 -20.87
N LYS A 121 2.76 -7.37 -20.82
CA LYS A 121 3.28 -7.95 -19.57
C LYS A 121 4.34 -7.08 -18.92
N ILE A 122 5.24 -6.51 -19.69
CA ILE A 122 6.29 -5.61 -19.21
C ILE A 122 5.67 -4.28 -18.75
N SER A 123 4.71 -3.75 -19.49
CA SER A 123 4.02 -2.49 -19.17
C SER A 123 3.22 -2.56 -17.88
N ILE A 124 2.69 -3.73 -17.49
CA ILE A 124 1.95 -3.90 -16.23
C ILE A 124 2.82 -3.53 -15.02
N GLY A 125 4.07 -4.02 -14.97
CA GLY A 125 5.00 -3.69 -13.89
C GLY A 125 5.29 -2.19 -13.80
N THR A 126 5.51 -1.57 -14.95
CA THR A 126 5.72 -0.11 -15.05
C THR A 126 4.49 0.67 -14.61
N ALA A 127 3.30 0.26 -15.04
CA ALA A 127 2.04 0.89 -14.64
C ALA A 127 1.79 0.81 -13.13
N ILE A 128 2.07 -0.34 -12.50
CA ILE A 128 1.99 -0.51 -11.05
C ILE A 128 2.98 0.43 -10.35
N GLY A 129 4.21 0.54 -10.85
CA GLY A 129 5.22 1.44 -10.30
C GLY A 129 4.77 2.91 -10.35
N PHE A 130 4.23 3.36 -11.48
CA PHE A 130 3.68 4.72 -11.61
C PHE A 130 2.46 4.94 -10.70
N PHE A 131 1.59 3.95 -10.56
CA PHE A 131 0.44 4.04 -9.65
C PHE A 131 0.88 4.22 -8.20
N ILE A 132 1.87 3.46 -7.74
CA ILE A 132 2.43 3.60 -6.39
C ILE A 132 3.10 4.97 -6.20
N ALA A 133 3.84 5.46 -7.21
CA ALA A 133 4.44 6.78 -7.18
C ALA A 133 3.37 7.88 -7.08
N TYR A 134 2.30 7.77 -7.89
CA TYR A 134 1.16 8.68 -7.83
C TYR A 134 0.54 8.74 -6.42
N LEU A 135 0.30 7.58 -5.81
CA LEU A 135 -0.24 7.51 -4.45
C LEU A 135 0.72 8.12 -3.43
N GLY A 136 2.02 7.88 -3.59
CA GLY A 136 3.06 8.48 -2.75
C GLY A 136 3.00 10.01 -2.83
N PHE A 137 2.99 10.58 -4.02
CA PHE A 137 2.93 12.03 -4.22
C PHE A 137 1.64 12.65 -3.70
N LYS A 138 0.49 11.97 -3.87
CA LYS A 138 -0.79 12.39 -3.34
C LYS A 138 -0.78 12.42 -1.81
N ASN A 139 -0.33 11.33 -1.18
CA ASN A 139 -0.39 11.17 0.27
C ASN A 139 0.61 12.05 1.03
N THR A 140 1.75 12.34 0.42
CA THR A 140 2.78 13.22 1.00
C THR A 140 2.49 14.70 0.76
N GLY A 141 1.48 15.04 -0.06
CA GLY A 141 1.16 16.42 -0.39
C GLY A 141 2.13 17.06 -1.40
N ILE A 142 3.02 16.27 -2.02
CA ILE A 142 3.88 16.76 -3.12
C ILE A 142 3.03 17.16 -4.32
N ALA A 143 1.97 16.38 -4.60
CA ALA A 143 0.96 16.72 -5.59
C ALA A 143 -0.36 17.04 -4.89
N ALA A 144 -0.87 18.24 -5.09
CA ALA A 144 -2.18 18.67 -4.61
C ALA A 144 -3.23 18.35 -5.67
N PHE A 145 -4.32 17.70 -5.27
CA PHE A 145 -5.47 17.42 -6.12
C PHE A 145 -6.60 18.35 -5.73
N THR A 146 -6.90 19.31 -6.59
CA THR A 146 -8.00 20.26 -6.44
C THR A 146 -9.08 19.97 -7.47
N GLU A 147 -10.27 20.54 -7.31
CA GLU A 147 -11.37 20.41 -8.28
C GLU A 147 -10.98 20.90 -9.68
N SER A 148 -10.01 21.80 -9.77
CA SER A 148 -9.46 22.32 -11.03
C SER A 148 -8.36 21.46 -11.65
N GLY A 149 -7.95 20.35 -11.00
CA GLY A 149 -6.95 19.43 -11.51
C GLY A 149 -5.79 19.15 -10.56
N MET A 150 -4.70 18.64 -11.13
CA MET A 150 -3.48 18.32 -10.39
C MET A 150 -2.54 19.52 -10.38
N GLY A 151 -2.21 20.01 -9.19
CA GLY A 151 -1.27 21.10 -8.96
C GLY A 151 -0.04 20.65 -8.15
N MET A 152 0.90 21.56 -8.00
CA MET A 152 2.02 21.36 -7.07
C MET A 152 1.54 21.59 -5.63
N GLY A 153 2.03 20.76 -4.72
CA GLY A 153 1.78 20.91 -3.30
C GLY A 153 2.53 22.09 -2.68
N ASN A 154 2.28 22.30 -1.40
CA ASN A 154 2.95 23.37 -0.65
C ASN A 154 4.34 22.89 -0.18
N PHE A 155 5.39 23.28 -0.89
CA PHE A 155 6.77 22.93 -0.55
C PHE A 155 7.35 23.68 0.67
N THR A 156 6.60 24.61 1.27
CA THR A 156 6.98 25.22 2.56
C THR A 156 6.54 24.38 3.75
N ASP A 157 5.71 23.36 3.53
CA ASP A 157 5.29 22.42 4.57
C ASP A 157 6.46 21.48 4.92
N PRO A 158 6.86 21.40 6.19
CA PRO A 158 7.94 20.50 6.65
C PRO A 158 7.70 19.03 6.27
N ALA A 159 6.44 18.58 6.24
CA ALA A 159 6.09 17.21 5.87
C ALA A 159 6.43 16.93 4.39
N VAL A 160 6.10 17.87 3.50
CA VAL A 160 6.40 17.79 2.06
C VAL A 160 7.91 17.83 1.82
N MET A 161 8.62 18.73 2.52
CA MET A 161 10.08 18.83 2.41
C MET A 161 10.77 17.53 2.86
N LEU A 162 10.35 16.95 3.98
CA LEU A 162 10.85 15.66 4.46
C LEU A 162 10.57 14.51 3.49
N ALA A 163 9.40 14.49 2.86
CA ALA A 163 9.06 13.49 1.87
C ALA A 163 9.96 13.56 0.64
N VAL A 164 10.22 14.76 0.12
CA VAL A 164 11.14 14.99 -1.00
C VAL A 164 12.57 14.58 -0.62
N LEU A 165 13.03 14.98 0.56
CA LEU A 165 14.35 14.61 1.06
C LEU A 165 14.49 13.09 1.21
N GLY A 166 13.46 12.42 1.71
CA GLY A 166 13.42 10.96 1.81
C GLY A 166 13.52 10.27 0.45
N LEU A 167 12.81 10.78 -0.54
CA LEU A 167 12.86 10.26 -1.91
C LEU A 167 14.27 10.39 -2.49
N VAL A 168 14.92 11.52 -2.29
CA VAL A 168 16.31 11.77 -2.74
C VAL A 168 17.28 10.82 -2.03
N ILE A 169 17.16 10.66 -0.71
CA ILE A 169 18.01 9.73 0.06
C ILE A 169 17.85 8.30 -0.45
N ILE A 170 16.61 7.83 -0.64
CA ILE A 170 16.35 6.48 -1.14
C ILE A 170 16.91 6.32 -2.56
N ALA A 171 16.74 7.32 -3.42
CA ALA A 171 17.29 7.28 -4.78
C ALA A 171 18.82 7.16 -4.77
N ILE A 172 19.51 7.96 -3.94
CA ILE A 172 20.96 7.91 -3.78
C ILE A 172 21.41 6.53 -3.26
N LEU A 173 20.80 6.04 -2.17
CA LEU A 173 21.14 4.73 -1.60
C LEU A 173 20.91 3.59 -2.60
N THR A 174 19.84 3.69 -3.40
CA THR A 174 19.54 2.71 -4.45
C THR A 174 20.57 2.76 -5.58
N ALA A 175 20.99 3.95 -5.98
CA ALA A 175 22.05 4.14 -6.98
C ALA A 175 23.39 3.52 -6.53
N TYR A 176 23.70 3.62 -5.24
CA TYR A 176 24.87 2.96 -4.63
C TYR A 176 24.65 1.46 -4.34
N LYS A 177 23.51 0.88 -4.74
CA LYS A 177 23.15 -0.54 -4.54
C LYS A 177 23.21 -0.98 -3.07
N VAL A 178 22.87 -0.09 -2.14
CA VAL A 178 22.85 -0.41 -0.71
C VAL A 178 21.67 -1.36 -0.41
N ASN A 179 21.97 -2.50 0.19
CA ASN A 179 20.92 -3.45 0.59
C ASN A 179 20.03 -2.82 1.67
N GLY A 180 18.71 -2.77 1.44
CA GLY A 180 17.76 -2.15 2.38
C GLY A 180 17.65 -0.63 2.26
N ALA A 181 18.04 -0.04 1.12
CA ALA A 181 17.99 1.40 0.84
C ALA A 181 16.65 2.05 1.24
N ILE A 182 15.53 1.40 0.93
CA ILE A 182 14.19 1.90 1.25
C ILE A 182 14.00 1.98 2.78
N LEU A 183 14.35 0.92 3.52
CA LEU A 183 14.20 0.90 4.96
C LEU A 183 15.10 1.95 5.63
N ILE A 184 16.35 2.04 5.21
CA ILE A 184 17.30 3.03 5.71
C ILE A 184 16.74 4.44 5.48
N GLY A 185 16.22 4.71 4.29
CA GLY A 185 15.59 5.99 3.96
C GLY A 185 14.39 6.31 4.86
N ILE A 186 13.52 5.34 5.11
CA ILE A 186 12.36 5.50 6.02
C ILE A 186 12.86 5.84 7.43
N VAL A 187 13.83 5.09 7.97
CA VAL A 187 14.37 5.33 9.31
C VAL A 187 14.98 6.74 9.42
N ILE A 188 15.79 7.14 8.44
CA ILE A 188 16.42 8.47 8.44
C ILE A 188 15.34 9.56 8.43
N VAL A 189 14.35 9.48 7.55
CA VAL A 189 13.29 10.49 7.44
C VAL A 189 12.42 10.52 8.70
N THR A 190 12.13 9.36 9.30
CA THR A 190 11.39 9.29 10.58
C THR A 190 12.15 9.98 11.70
N LEU A 191 13.46 9.74 11.82
CA LEU A 191 14.30 10.39 12.82
C LEU A 191 14.41 11.91 12.61
N LEU A 192 14.51 12.35 11.37
CA LEU A 192 14.49 13.78 11.03
C LEU A 192 13.11 14.43 11.23
N GLY A 193 12.04 13.65 11.11
CA GLY A 193 10.67 14.10 11.33
C GLY A 193 10.35 14.45 12.78
N ILE A 194 11.05 13.84 13.74
CA ILE A 194 10.85 14.12 15.17
C ILE A 194 11.18 15.58 15.49
N PRO A 195 12.40 16.10 15.23
CA PRO A 195 12.74 17.50 15.50
C PRO A 195 11.98 18.49 14.61
N ALA A 196 11.52 18.06 13.44
CA ALA A 196 10.69 18.88 12.55
C ALA A 196 9.22 18.98 12.98
N GLY A 197 8.81 18.24 14.03
CA GLY A 197 7.44 18.23 14.53
C GLY A 197 6.43 17.50 13.63
N VAL A 198 6.91 16.79 12.61
CA VAL A 198 6.07 16.02 11.66
C VAL A 198 5.78 14.62 12.20
N THR A 199 6.73 14.05 12.94
CA THR A 199 6.60 12.71 13.53
C THR A 199 6.39 12.84 15.04
N THR A 200 5.26 12.35 15.54
CA THR A 200 4.98 12.28 16.99
C THR A 200 5.52 10.97 17.54
N VAL A 201 6.32 11.08 18.62
CA VAL A 201 6.76 9.89 19.37
C VAL A 201 5.60 9.45 20.27
N PRO A 202 5.19 8.17 20.27
CA PRO A 202 4.15 7.69 21.19
C PRO A 202 4.55 7.96 22.62
N SER A 203 3.70 8.66 23.37
CA SER A 203 3.96 9.02 24.78
C SER A 203 3.62 7.90 25.77
N THR A 204 3.00 6.83 25.30
CA THR A 204 2.62 5.64 26.08
C THR A 204 3.02 4.37 25.34
N PHE A 205 3.81 3.55 26.02
CA PHE A 205 4.02 2.14 25.70
C PHE A 205 3.09 1.29 26.54
#